data_de01589f1be0cd6bd961e09ae9aa5f27
#
_entry.id   de01589f1be0cd6bd961e09ae9aa5f27
#
_cell.length_a   1.000
_cell.length_b   1.000
_cell.length_c   1.000
_cell.angle_alpha   90.00
_cell.angle_beta   90.00
_cell.angle_gamma   90.00
#
_symmetry.space_group_name_H-M   'P 1'
#
loop_
_entity.id
_entity.type
_entity.pdbx_description
1 polymer ?
#
loop_
_entity_poly.entity_id
_entity_poly.type
_entity_poly.pdbx_seq_one_letter_code
_entity_poly.pdbx_strand_id
1 'polypeptide(L)'
;NALKIDWETIVPKDRLSYIIGNPPFVGSKYSTPEQKKDMDVVFSPYTKKYRKLDFVASWYLLASKFMEGTSIKSAFVSTNSIMQGEQISILWPLIFDMGNEIDFVYKSFIWNNDANLKAHVHCIIVGFSSTSVTTNKVIYDNGSESKVSNINAYQIKAENIFIESRNKSISGAKPMIAPNKPCDYNHLKIEATEYDDFIKSSPESAKWIKRMVGAKEFIQNKERYCLWLVGITPKELRSMPIVLDRVEKCREARINANTSESLKLANTPTLFREQLNPDKYLIIPCVSSERRKYVPIGFLDDKTIPVMGTLIVPDATLYDFGILTSNVHMAWMRTVAGRLEMRYRYSAQIVYNNFPWPKVTEAQKEKISKTAQAILDARALYPESSLADLYDELTMPVELRRAHQANDKAVMEAYGMTKVVDGKKTWLTESETVARLFEMYEESTKN
;
A
#
# COMPACT_ATOMS: atom_id res chain seq x y z
N ASN A 1 5.40 -32.26 -12.06
CA ASN A 1 5.05 -30.86 -11.88
C ASN A 1 3.57 -30.67 -12.20
N ALA A 2 2.75 -30.39 -11.17
CA ALA A 2 1.29 -30.24 -11.29
C ALA A 2 0.84 -29.19 -12.33
N LEU A 3 1.68 -28.20 -12.63
CA LEU A 3 1.40 -27.17 -13.63
C LEU A 3 1.61 -27.63 -15.09
N LYS A 4 2.20 -28.83 -15.30
CA LYS A 4 2.54 -29.38 -16.64
C LYS A 4 1.79 -30.66 -16.97
N ILE A 5 1.18 -31.29 -15.98
CA ILE A 5 0.44 -32.54 -16.14
C ILE A 5 -1.02 -32.23 -16.41
N ASP A 6 -1.64 -32.90 -17.33
CA ASP A 6 -3.09 -32.90 -17.44
C ASP A 6 -3.67 -33.70 -16.27
N TRP A 7 -4.40 -33.01 -15.38
CA TRP A 7 -4.95 -33.61 -14.18
C TRP A 7 -5.99 -34.70 -14.49
N GLU A 8 -6.65 -34.62 -15.63
CA GLU A 8 -7.61 -35.67 -16.06
C GLU A 8 -6.97 -37.01 -16.32
N THR A 9 -5.67 -37.02 -16.70
CA THR A 9 -4.91 -38.26 -16.85
C THR A 9 -4.60 -38.96 -15.52
N ILE A 10 -4.68 -38.22 -14.41
CA ILE A 10 -4.44 -38.72 -13.05
C ILE A 10 -5.75 -39.19 -12.43
N VAL A 11 -6.78 -38.31 -12.44
CA VAL A 11 -8.12 -38.60 -11.93
C VAL A 11 -9.15 -38.00 -12.88
N PRO A 12 -10.02 -38.80 -13.49
CA PRO A 12 -11.12 -38.32 -14.31
C PRO A 12 -12.06 -37.39 -13.51
N LYS A 13 -12.55 -36.33 -14.15
CA LYS A 13 -13.41 -35.31 -13.52
C LYS A 13 -14.67 -35.89 -12.88
N ASP A 14 -15.26 -36.91 -13.49
CA ASP A 14 -16.47 -37.59 -13.01
C ASP A 14 -16.26 -38.39 -11.71
N ARG A 15 -15.01 -38.66 -11.34
CA ARG A 15 -14.62 -39.39 -10.13
C ARG A 15 -14.07 -38.48 -9.04
N LEU A 16 -14.01 -37.16 -9.27
CA LEU A 16 -13.40 -36.20 -8.36
C LEU A 16 -14.45 -35.29 -7.73
N SER A 17 -14.43 -35.18 -6.41
CA SER A 17 -15.31 -34.28 -5.66
C SER A 17 -14.61 -33.03 -5.14
N TYR A 18 -13.32 -33.13 -4.81
CA TYR A 18 -12.57 -32.06 -4.17
C TYR A 18 -11.14 -31.95 -4.70
N ILE A 19 -10.67 -30.70 -4.88
CA ILE A 19 -9.27 -30.36 -5.12
C ILE A 19 -8.77 -29.58 -3.91
N ILE A 20 -7.92 -30.17 -3.10
CA ILE A 20 -7.42 -29.56 -1.86
C ILE A 20 -5.90 -29.58 -1.91
N GLY A 21 -5.27 -28.45 -1.52
CA GLY A 21 -3.82 -28.39 -1.56
C GLY A 21 -3.21 -27.22 -0.80
N ASN A 22 -1.90 -27.37 -0.60
CA ASN A 22 -1.01 -26.31 -0.11
C ASN A 22 0.09 -26.09 -1.16
N PRO A 23 -0.18 -25.34 -2.24
CA PRO A 23 0.79 -25.08 -3.30
C PRO A 23 1.98 -24.27 -2.82
N PRO A 24 3.14 -24.30 -3.52
CA PRO A 24 4.31 -23.55 -3.09
C PRO A 24 4.10 -22.03 -3.04
N PHE A 25 4.53 -21.41 -1.95
CA PHE A 25 4.44 -19.95 -1.73
C PHE A 25 5.72 -19.27 -2.22
N VAL A 26 5.69 -18.72 -3.41
CA VAL A 26 6.81 -17.97 -3.98
C VAL A 26 6.30 -16.64 -4.52
N GLY A 27 6.72 -15.54 -3.89
CA GLY A 27 6.39 -14.21 -4.35
C GLY A 27 7.00 -13.91 -5.71
N SER A 28 6.32 -13.12 -6.54
CA SER A 28 6.70 -12.82 -7.93
C SER A 28 8.16 -12.39 -8.12
N LYS A 29 8.74 -11.69 -7.14
CA LYS A 29 10.13 -11.22 -7.17
C LYS A 29 11.17 -12.33 -6.96
N TYR A 30 10.78 -13.42 -6.31
CA TYR A 30 11.64 -14.52 -5.90
C TYR A 30 11.48 -15.76 -6.77
N SER A 31 10.55 -15.72 -7.75
CA SER A 31 10.31 -16.84 -8.67
C SER A 31 11.54 -17.12 -9.53
N THR A 32 11.90 -18.41 -9.61
CA THR A 32 12.99 -18.89 -10.47
C THR A 32 12.63 -18.75 -11.96
N PRO A 33 13.61 -18.86 -12.88
CA PRO A 33 13.33 -18.87 -14.31
C PRO A 33 12.38 -19.99 -14.73
N GLU A 34 12.47 -21.18 -14.11
CA GLU A 34 11.59 -22.33 -14.37
C GLU A 34 10.16 -22.04 -13.91
N GLN A 35 9.99 -21.49 -12.70
CA GLN A 35 8.69 -21.10 -12.19
C GLN A 35 8.03 -20.02 -13.05
N LYS A 36 8.80 -19.05 -13.55
CA LYS A 36 8.31 -18.05 -14.51
C LYS A 36 7.82 -18.67 -15.81
N LYS A 37 8.56 -19.68 -16.35
CA LYS A 37 8.12 -20.45 -17.53
C LYS A 37 6.85 -21.24 -17.26
N ASP A 38 6.72 -21.83 -16.07
CA ASP A 38 5.50 -22.54 -15.68
C ASP A 38 4.30 -21.58 -15.63
N MET A 39 4.49 -20.39 -15.05
CA MET A 39 3.46 -19.34 -15.09
C MET A 39 3.15 -18.85 -16.50
N ASP A 40 4.14 -18.73 -17.38
CA ASP A 40 3.94 -18.35 -18.77
C ASP A 40 2.98 -19.33 -19.48
N VAL A 41 3.13 -20.63 -19.24
CA VAL A 41 2.25 -21.67 -19.80
C VAL A 41 0.82 -21.53 -19.26
N VAL A 42 0.66 -21.30 -17.96
CA VAL A 42 -0.66 -21.26 -17.32
C VAL A 42 -1.41 -19.98 -17.67
N PHE A 43 -0.76 -18.82 -17.67
CA PHE A 43 -1.43 -17.51 -17.73
C PHE A 43 -1.40 -16.83 -19.09
N SER A 44 -0.43 -17.13 -19.99
CA SER A 44 -0.27 -16.41 -21.24
C SER A 44 -1.50 -16.42 -22.16
N PRO A 45 -2.38 -17.46 -22.13
CA PRO A 45 -3.63 -17.44 -22.89
C PRO A 45 -4.67 -16.41 -22.39
N TYR A 46 -4.55 -15.96 -21.14
CA TYR A 46 -5.57 -15.15 -20.47
C TYR A 46 -5.15 -13.71 -20.23
N THR A 47 -3.89 -13.48 -19.83
CA THR A 47 -3.40 -12.14 -19.48
C THR A 47 -1.89 -12.01 -19.67
N LYS A 48 -1.42 -10.79 -19.95
CA LYS A 48 0.01 -10.44 -19.95
C LYS A 48 0.50 -9.90 -18.59
N LYS A 49 -0.41 -9.59 -17.66
CA LYS A 49 -0.11 -8.96 -16.37
C LYS A 49 0.33 -9.96 -15.28
N TYR A 50 0.24 -11.28 -15.55
CA TYR A 50 0.47 -12.36 -14.57
C TYR A 50 1.84 -12.36 -13.89
N ARG A 51 2.85 -11.70 -14.46
CA ARG A 51 4.20 -11.62 -13.87
C ARG A 51 4.25 -10.87 -12.53
N LYS A 52 3.14 -10.22 -12.13
CA LYS A 52 2.94 -9.60 -10.83
C LYS A 52 2.29 -10.53 -9.81
N LEU A 53 1.79 -11.69 -10.24
CA LEU A 53 1.16 -12.68 -9.39
C LEU A 53 2.20 -13.53 -8.67
N ASP A 54 1.88 -13.98 -7.48
CA ASP A 54 2.63 -15.00 -6.77
C ASP A 54 2.43 -16.37 -7.44
N PHE A 55 3.43 -17.23 -7.33
CA PHE A 55 3.44 -18.52 -8.04
C PHE A 55 2.22 -19.40 -7.72
N VAL A 56 1.73 -19.35 -6.48
CA VAL A 56 0.54 -20.07 -6.01
C VAL A 56 -0.72 -19.76 -6.83
N ALA A 57 -0.82 -18.57 -7.43
CA ALA A 57 -1.96 -18.18 -8.27
C ALA A 57 -2.20 -19.14 -9.45
N SER A 58 -1.14 -19.84 -9.91
CA SER A 58 -1.22 -20.82 -11.00
C SER A 58 -2.16 -21.97 -10.68
N TRP A 59 -2.19 -22.42 -9.42
CA TRP A 59 -3.09 -23.51 -9.00
C TRP A 59 -4.55 -23.08 -8.97
N TYR A 60 -4.83 -21.83 -8.58
CA TYR A 60 -6.19 -21.28 -8.61
C TYR A 60 -6.74 -21.27 -10.03
N LEU A 61 -5.96 -20.78 -11.01
CA LEU A 61 -6.41 -20.71 -12.40
C LEU A 61 -6.56 -22.12 -13.01
N LEU A 62 -5.62 -23.02 -12.77
CA LEU A 62 -5.72 -24.40 -13.27
C LEU A 62 -6.89 -25.18 -12.66
N ALA A 63 -7.11 -25.04 -11.35
CA ALA A 63 -8.26 -25.66 -10.70
C ALA A 63 -9.57 -25.10 -11.25
N SER A 64 -9.70 -23.77 -11.42
CA SER A 64 -10.86 -23.15 -12.01
C SER A 64 -11.17 -23.69 -13.40
N LYS A 65 -10.15 -23.80 -14.25
CA LYS A 65 -10.29 -24.38 -15.59
C LYS A 65 -10.67 -25.87 -15.54
N PHE A 66 -10.04 -26.64 -14.64
CA PHE A 66 -10.33 -28.06 -14.50
C PHE A 66 -11.76 -28.30 -14.00
N MET A 67 -12.29 -27.43 -13.15
CA MET A 67 -13.63 -27.53 -12.59
C MET A 67 -14.75 -27.10 -13.56
N GLU A 68 -14.47 -26.50 -14.70
CA GLU A 68 -15.49 -26.06 -15.66
C GLU A 68 -16.46 -27.19 -16.01
N GLY A 69 -17.76 -26.91 -15.87
CA GLY A 69 -18.86 -27.84 -16.16
C GLY A 69 -19.00 -29.01 -15.15
N THR A 70 -18.37 -28.92 -13.98
CA THR A 70 -18.42 -29.97 -12.95
C THR A 70 -19.00 -29.43 -11.64
N SER A 71 -19.27 -30.34 -10.68
CA SER A 71 -19.62 -30.03 -9.29
C SER A 71 -18.44 -30.11 -8.33
N ILE A 72 -17.22 -30.19 -8.85
CA ILE A 72 -15.98 -30.25 -8.05
C ILE A 72 -15.84 -28.94 -7.26
N LYS A 73 -15.38 -29.04 -6.01
CA LYS A 73 -15.04 -27.89 -5.16
C LYS A 73 -13.54 -27.84 -4.93
N SER A 74 -12.98 -26.64 -4.88
CA SER A 74 -11.56 -26.46 -4.62
C SER A 74 -11.31 -25.65 -3.37
N ALA A 75 -10.22 -25.97 -2.63
CA ALA A 75 -9.74 -25.17 -1.52
C ALA A 75 -8.22 -25.21 -1.44
N PHE A 76 -7.60 -24.02 -1.39
CA PHE A 76 -6.17 -23.89 -1.27
C PHE A 76 -5.77 -23.06 -0.06
N VAL A 77 -4.68 -23.51 0.59
CA VAL A 77 -3.87 -22.65 1.44
C VAL A 77 -2.97 -21.82 0.56
N SER A 78 -2.87 -20.54 0.82
CA SER A 78 -2.00 -19.65 0.06
C SER A 78 -1.50 -18.49 0.92
N THR A 79 -0.50 -17.75 0.42
CA THR A 79 -0.18 -16.46 0.99
C THR A 79 -1.37 -15.51 0.83
N ASN A 80 -1.57 -14.62 1.79
CA ASN A 80 -2.67 -13.65 1.75
C ASN A 80 -2.57 -12.64 0.58
N SER A 81 -1.43 -12.59 -0.11
CA SER A 81 -1.15 -11.68 -1.23
C SER A 81 -2.10 -11.84 -2.42
N ILE A 82 -2.63 -13.05 -2.68
CA ILE A 82 -3.57 -13.28 -3.80
C ILE A 82 -4.92 -12.56 -3.60
N MET A 83 -5.23 -12.18 -2.37
CA MET A 83 -6.42 -11.39 -2.01
C MET A 83 -6.07 -9.99 -1.54
N GLN A 84 -5.02 -9.38 -2.12
CA GLN A 84 -4.53 -8.06 -1.74
C GLN A 84 -3.99 -7.27 -2.93
N GLY A 85 -4.18 -5.96 -2.88
CA GLY A 85 -3.57 -5.03 -3.82
C GLY A 85 -3.80 -5.38 -5.28
N GLU A 86 -2.78 -5.27 -6.10
CA GLU A 86 -2.86 -5.45 -7.55
C GLU A 86 -3.13 -6.90 -7.99
N GLN A 87 -2.80 -7.90 -7.16
CA GLN A 87 -3.02 -9.30 -7.52
C GLN A 87 -4.51 -9.64 -7.69
N ILE A 88 -5.38 -8.98 -6.92
CA ILE A 88 -6.83 -9.18 -7.00
C ILE A 88 -7.33 -8.90 -8.41
N SER A 89 -7.01 -7.74 -8.98
CA SER A 89 -7.50 -7.33 -10.31
C SER A 89 -6.90 -8.12 -11.47
N ILE A 90 -5.89 -8.94 -11.21
CA ILE A 90 -5.26 -9.80 -12.23
C ILE A 90 -5.79 -11.23 -12.18
N LEU A 91 -5.92 -11.81 -10.98
CA LEU A 91 -6.27 -13.21 -10.79
C LEU A 91 -7.78 -13.45 -10.77
N TRP A 92 -8.50 -12.72 -9.89
CA TRP A 92 -9.89 -13.04 -9.58
C TRP A 92 -10.90 -12.81 -10.71
N PRO A 93 -10.74 -11.79 -11.60
CA PRO A 93 -11.58 -11.71 -12.78
C PRO A 93 -11.54 -12.99 -13.62
N LEU A 94 -10.35 -13.59 -13.84
CA LEU A 94 -10.19 -14.81 -14.62
C LEU A 94 -10.95 -15.99 -13.99
N ILE A 95 -10.90 -16.11 -12.66
CA ILE A 95 -11.59 -17.17 -11.92
C ILE A 95 -13.11 -17.01 -12.00
N PHE A 96 -13.62 -15.78 -11.83
CA PHE A 96 -15.05 -15.49 -11.86
C PHE A 96 -15.60 -15.56 -13.30
N ASP A 97 -14.84 -15.16 -14.31
CA ASP A 97 -15.23 -15.29 -15.73
C ASP A 97 -15.35 -16.75 -16.17
N MET A 98 -14.65 -17.67 -15.50
CA MET A 98 -14.83 -19.14 -15.66
C MET A 98 -16.05 -19.68 -14.92
N GLY A 99 -16.93 -18.82 -14.37
CA GLY A 99 -18.15 -19.21 -13.68
C GLY A 99 -17.92 -19.76 -12.28
N ASN A 100 -16.80 -19.44 -11.64
CA ASN A 100 -16.55 -19.81 -10.24
C ASN A 100 -16.93 -18.67 -9.30
N GLU A 101 -17.16 -19.00 -8.04
CA GLU A 101 -17.38 -18.05 -6.95
C GLU A 101 -16.70 -18.54 -5.67
N ILE A 102 -16.45 -17.61 -4.74
CA ILE A 102 -15.83 -17.94 -3.45
C ILE A 102 -16.92 -18.49 -2.52
N ASP A 103 -16.72 -19.71 -2.04
CA ASP A 103 -17.60 -20.40 -1.09
C ASP A 103 -17.28 -20.00 0.35
N PHE A 104 -15.99 -20.00 0.68
CA PHE A 104 -15.54 -19.57 2.00
C PHE A 104 -14.14 -18.99 1.97
N VAL A 105 -13.87 -18.14 2.96
CA VAL A 105 -12.54 -17.61 3.23
C VAL A 105 -12.22 -17.76 4.71
N TYR A 106 -11.09 -18.37 5.01
CA TYR A 106 -10.46 -18.26 6.31
C TYR A 106 -9.44 -17.11 6.23
N LYS A 107 -9.75 -15.97 6.88
CA LYS A 107 -8.91 -14.77 6.80
C LYS A 107 -7.53 -15.01 7.38
N SER A 108 -6.62 -14.08 7.10
CA SER A 108 -5.18 -14.23 7.40
C SER A 108 -4.88 -14.72 8.80
N PHE A 109 -4.13 -15.80 8.86
CA PHE A 109 -3.56 -16.38 10.08
C PHE A 109 -2.07 -16.61 9.91
N ILE A 110 -1.35 -16.75 11.03
CA ILE A 110 0.07 -17.03 11.02
C ILE A 110 0.25 -18.54 10.90
N TRP A 111 0.90 -18.98 9.82
CA TRP A 111 1.35 -20.36 9.69
C TRP A 111 2.64 -20.53 10.50
N ASN A 112 2.53 -21.20 11.64
CA ASN A 112 3.69 -21.57 12.46
C ASN A 112 4.27 -22.86 11.92
N ASN A 113 5.53 -22.82 11.49
CA ASN A 113 6.27 -24.03 11.13
C ASN A 113 7.17 -24.40 12.29
N ASP A 114 7.20 -25.68 12.67
CA ASP A 114 8.05 -26.22 13.76
C ASP A 114 9.55 -26.29 13.39
N ALA A 115 9.91 -25.85 12.18
CA ALA A 115 11.28 -25.80 11.71
C ALA A 115 12.07 -24.66 12.39
N ASN A 116 13.37 -24.88 12.64
CA ASN A 116 14.29 -23.99 13.35
C ASN A 116 14.49 -22.58 12.74
N LEU A 117 13.96 -22.31 11.56
CA LEU A 117 13.89 -20.99 10.94
C LEU A 117 12.43 -20.54 10.94
N LYS A 118 12.05 -19.74 11.93
CA LYS A 118 10.70 -19.16 12.08
C LYS A 118 10.42 -18.12 10.99
N ALA A 119 10.13 -18.56 9.78
CA ALA A 119 9.49 -17.71 8.79
C ALA A 119 7.99 -17.66 9.12
N HIS A 120 7.53 -16.59 9.76
CA HIS A 120 6.12 -16.35 9.97
C HIS A 120 5.48 -15.98 8.62
N VAL A 121 4.82 -16.95 7.99
CA VAL A 121 4.08 -16.72 6.74
C VAL A 121 2.62 -16.46 7.07
N HIS A 122 2.09 -15.35 6.58
CA HIS A 122 0.67 -15.05 6.70
C HIS A 122 -0.10 -15.73 5.58
N CYS A 123 -0.90 -16.71 5.96
CA CYS A 123 -1.70 -17.53 5.06
C CYS A 123 -3.18 -17.21 5.13
N ILE A 124 -3.88 -17.57 4.07
CA ILE A 124 -5.34 -17.63 3.99
C ILE A 124 -5.75 -19.01 3.47
N ILE A 125 -7.00 -19.40 3.71
CA ILE A 125 -7.61 -20.54 3.02
C ILE A 125 -8.79 -20.00 2.23
N VAL A 126 -8.84 -20.33 0.94
CA VAL A 126 -9.93 -19.92 0.07
C VAL A 126 -10.54 -21.15 -0.58
N GLY A 127 -11.81 -21.36 -0.32
CA GLY A 127 -12.63 -22.35 -1.00
C GLY A 127 -13.47 -21.70 -2.09
N PHE A 128 -13.54 -22.32 -3.26
CA PHE A 128 -14.29 -21.84 -4.41
C PHE A 128 -14.84 -23.00 -5.25
N SER A 129 -15.94 -22.76 -5.92
CA SER A 129 -16.60 -23.74 -6.80
C SER A 129 -17.39 -23.03 -7.90
N SER A 130 -17.94 -23.81 -8.84
CA SER A 130 -18.81 -23.27 -9.88
C SER A 130 -20.06 -22.62 -9.27
N THR A 131 -20.55 -21.55 -9.85
CA THR A 131 -21.81 -20.87 -9.49
C THR A 131 -23.03 -21.80 -9.60
N SER A 132 -22.94 -22.90 -10.35
CA SER A 132 -23.98 -23.94 -10.40
C SER A 132 -24.08 -24.78 -9.13
N VAL A 133 -23.06 -24.74 -8.27
CA VAL A 133 -22.99 -25.47 -7.02
C VAL A 133 -23.34 -24.54 -5.87
N THR A 134 -24.63 -24.46 -5.53
CA THR A 134 -25.09 -23.59 -4.42
C THR A 134 -24.43 -23.99 -3.12
N THR A 135 -23.76 -23.03 -2.47
CA THR A 135 -23.17 -23.21 -1.15
C THR A 135 -23.57 -22.05 -0.23
N ASN A 136 -23.64 -22.34 1.08
CA ASN A 136 -23.69 -21.30 2.08
C ASN A 136 -22.30 -20.67 2.17
N LYS A 137 -22.19 -19.38 1.85
CA LYS A 137 -20.93 -18.67 1.87
C LYS A 137 -20.57 -18.22 3.28
N VAL A 138 -19.31 -18.46 3.69
CA VAL A 138 -18.85 -18.22 5.05
C VAL A 138 -17.51 -17.49 5.08
N ILE A 139 -17.44 -16.44 5.89
CA ILE A 139 -16.19 -15.77 6.22
C ILE A 139 -15.79 -16.12 7.64
N TYR A 140 -14.63 -16.74 7.81
CA TYR A 140 -14.01 -17.03 9.10
C TYR A 140 -12.95 -15.96 9.41
N ASP A 141 -13.10 -15.29 10.57
CA ASP A 141 -12.23 -14.21 11.00
C ASP A 141 -11.97 -14.31 12.52
N ASN A 142 -10.74 -14.58 12.93
CA ASN A 142 -10.33 -14.64 14.33
C ASN A 142 -11.28 -15.48 15.22
N GLY A 143 -11.66 -16.66 14.74
CA GLY A 143 -12.55 -17.58 15.45
C GLY A 143 -14.05 -17.24 15.36
N SER A 144 -14.42 -16.16 14.69
CA SER A 144 -15.81 -15.84 14.38
C SER A 144 -16.21 -16.36 12.99
N GLU A 145 -17.48 -16.73 12.84
CA GLU A 145 -18.08 -17.16 11.59
C GLU A 145 -19.16 -16.18 11.16
N SER A 146 -19.12 -15.76 9.90
CA SER A 146 -20.13 -14.89 9.31
C SER A 146 -20.70 -15.50 8.04
N LYS A 147 -21.99 -15.88 8.04
CA LYS A 147 -22.71 -16.32 6.86
C LYS A 147 -23.10 -15.11 6.00
N VAL A 148 -22.80 -15.18 4.72
CA VAL A 148 -23.00 -14.07 3.79
C VAL A 148 -23.59 -14.56 2.47
N SER A 149 -24.20 -13.63 1.71
CA SER A 149 -24.78 -13.94 0.40
C SER A 149 -23.72 -13.98 -0.70
N ASN A 150 -22.67 -13.18 -0.58
CA ASN A 150 -21.54 -13.12 -1.51
C ASN A 150 -20.24 -12.86 -0.77
N ILE A 151 -19.12 -13.37 -1.31
CA ILE A 151 -17.77 -13.08 -0.84
C ILE A 151 -16.97 -12.60 -2.05
N ASN A 152 -16.57 -11.34 -2.02
CA ASN A 152 -15.72 -10.81 -3.08
C ASN A 152 -14.22 -11.07 -2.83
N ALA A 153 -13.39 -10.77 -3.80
CA ALA A 153 -11.95 -10.97 -3.71
C ALA A 153 -11.24 -10.14 -2.61
N TYR A 154 -11.93 -9.17 -2.00
CA TYR A 154 -11.44 -8.43 -0.82
C TYR A 154 -11.89 -9.07 0.51
N GLN A 155 -12.45 -10.28 0.49
CA GLN A 155 -12.88 -11.05 1.67
C GLN A 155 -13.97 -10.34 2.47
N ILE A 156 -14.88 -9.64 1.81
CA ILE A 156 -16.01 -8.94 2.42
C ILE A 156 -17.31 -9.28 1.68
N LYS A 157 -18.44 -9.04 2.38
CA LYS A 157 -19.77 -9.14 1.79
C LYS A 157 -20.03 -7.91 0.92
N ALA A 158 -19.70 -8.00 -0.35
CA ALA A 158 -19.96 -6.96 -1.37
C ALA A 158 -19.98 -7.58 -2.77
N GLU A 159 -20.39 -6.79 -3.77
CA GLU A 159 -20.28 -7.16 -5.17
C GLU A 159 -18.82 -7.39 -5.59
N ASN A 160 -18.63 -8.13 -6.69
CA ASN A 160 -17.31 -8.43 -7.24
C ASN A 160 -16.77 -7.21 -8.00
N ILE A 161 -16.03 -6.38 -7.32
CA ILE A 161 -15.40 -5.17 -7.86
C ILE A 161 -13.88 -5.36 -7.82
N PHE A 162 -13.18 -4.87 -8.86
CA PHE A 162 -11.74 -5.03 -9.00
C PHE A 162 -11.07 -3.66 -9.15
N ILE A 163 -10.24 -3.32 -8.17
CA ILE A 163 -9.49 -2.06 -8.18
C ILE A 163 -8.24 -2.23 -9.04
N GLU A 164 -8.23 -1.62 -10.20
CA GLU A 164 -7.09 -1.63 -11.11
C GLU A 164 -6.05 -0.57 -10.76
N SER A 165 -4.79 -0.82 -11.13
CA SER A 165 -3.71 0.15 -11.00
C SER A 165 -3.91 1.34 -11.93
N ARG A 166 -3.99 2.56 -11.39
CA ARG A 166 -4.21 3.81 -12.14
C ARG A 166 -3.13 4.82 -11.84
N ASN A 167 -2.72 5.58 -12.88
CA ASN A 167 -1.72 6.64 -12.74
C ASN A 167 -2.32 8.01 -12.42
N LYS A 168 -3.65 8.16 -12.51
CA LYS A 168 -4.38 9.40 -12.22
C LYS A 168 -5.57 9.10 -11.31
N SER A 169 -5.91 10.06 -10.45
CA SER A 169 -7.09 9.98 -9.59
C SER A 169 -8.38 9.94 -10.41
N ILE A 170 -9.31 9.04 -10.05
CA ILE A 170 -10.66 8.97 -10.61
C ILE A 170 -11.51 10.18 -10.21
N SER A 171 -11.17 10.84 -9.13
CA SER A 171 -11.93 11.97 -8.54
C SER A 171 -11.29 13.33 -8.82
N GLY A 172 -10.25 13.40 -9.66
CA GLY A 172 -9.54 14.65 -9.93
C GLY A 172 -8.77 15.22 -8.73
N ALA A 173 -8.47 14.42 -7.71
CA ALA A 173 -7.65 14.84 -6.58
C ALA A 173 -6.24 15.21 -7.02
N LYS A 174 -5.54 16.02 -6.22
CA LYS A 174 -4.16 16.45 -6.47
C LYS A 174 -3.24 15.25 -6.69
N PRO A 175 -2.23 15.34 -7.57
CA PRO A 175 -1.34 14.22 -7.83
C PRO A 175 -0.60 13.77 -6.57
N MET A 176 -0.65 12.48 -6.26
CA MET A 176 0.24 11.86 -5.28
C MET A 176 1.41 11.25 -6.02
N ILE A 177 2.61 11.70 -5.70
CA ILE A 177 3.83 11.36 -6.43
C ILE A 177 4.87 10.67 -5.55
N ALA A 178 5.76 9.91 -6.20
CA ALA A 178 6.91 9.33 -5.55
C ALA A 178 7.93 10.43 -5.20
N PRO A 179 8.59 10.35 -4.04
CA PRO A 179 9.60 11.33 -3.62
C PRO A 179 10.95 11.06 -4.30
N ASN A 180 11.97 11.81 -3.87
CA ASN A 180 13.32 11.66 -4.39
C ASN A 180 13.92 10.28 -4.11
N LYS A 181 14.69 9.78 -5.09
CA LYS A 181 15.60 8.66 -4.94
C LYS A 181 17.03 9.20 -5.00
N PRO A 182 17.76 9.13 -3.90
CA PRO A 182 19.13 9.67 -3.88
C PRO A 182 20.06 9.03 -4.90
N CYS A 183 20.02 7.70 -5.04
CA CYS A 183 20.93 6.93 -5.90
C CYS A 183 22.39 7.36 -5.74
N ASP A 184 22.77 7.72 -4.52
CA ASP A 184 24.03 8.36 -4.14
C ASP A 184 25.03 7.41 -3.47
N TYR A 185 24.61 6.15 -3.26
CA TYR A 185 25.38 5.12 -2.54
C TYR A 185 25.84 5.58 -1.15
N ASN A 186 25.04 6.42 -0.51
CA ASN A 186 25.26 7.07 0.78
C ASN A 186 26.36 8.14 0.81
N HIS A 187 26.88 8.60 -0.33
CA HIS A 187 27.92 9.62 -0.35
C HIS A 187 27.39 11.05 -0.17
N LEU A 188 26.13 11.32 -0.58
CA LEU A 188 25.50 12.62 -0.35
C LEU A 188 24.65 12.66 0.93
N LYS A 189 24.50 11.52 1.60
CA LYS A 189 23.79 11.42 2.87
C LYS A 189 24.73 11.78 4.04
N ILE A 190 24.17 12.45 5.06
CA ILE A 190 24.84 12.79 6.32
C ILE A 190 24.00 12.20 7.45
N GLU A 191 24.57 11.30 8.25
CA GLU A 191 23.90 10.76 9.43
C GLU A 191 23.87 11.80 10.56
N ALA A 192 22.87 11.72 11.45
CA ALA A 192 22.76 12.66 12.56
C ALA A 192 24.03 12.68 13.44
N THR A 193 24.67 11.53 13.60
CA THR A 193 25.90 11.38 14.42
C THR A 193 27.14 12.06 13.81
N GLU A 194 27.16 12.30 12.51
CA GLU A 194 28.30 12.96 11.82
C GLU A 194 28.01 14.43 11.49
N TYR A 195 26.78 14.92 11.73
CA TYR A 195 26.34 16.25 11.31
C TYR A 195 27.18 17.38 11.90
N ASP A 196 27.37 17.39 13.23
CA ASP A 196 28.11 18.45 13.92
C ASP A 196 29.57 18.51 13.51
N ASP A 197 30.22 17.37 13.36
CA ASP A 197 31.62 17.29 12.93
C ASP A 197 31.77 17.66 11.46
N PHE A 198 30.79 17.32 10.64
CA PHE A 198 30.75 17.74 9.22
C PHE A 198 30.66 19.27 9.09
N ILE A 199 29.75 19.91 9.85
CA ILE A 199 29.58 21.38 9.85
C ILE A 199 30.86 22.07 10.38
N LYS A 200 31.47 21.54 11.45
CA LYS A 200 32.74 22.09 11.98
C LYS A 200 33.85 22.03 10.94
N SER A 201 33.89 20.95 10.16
CA SER A 201 34.94 20.75 9.15
C SER A 201 34.72 21.51 7.84
N SER A 202 33.46 21.88 7.53
CA SER A 202 33.08 22.64 6.33
C SER A 202 31.90 23.56 6.64
N PRO A 203 32.08 24.65 7.41
CA PRO A 203 30.98 25.56 7.82
C PRO A 203 30.22 26.17 6.63
N GLU A 204 30.89 26.42 5.53
CA GLU A 204 30.33 26.95 4.28
C GLU A 204 29.34 25.96 3.60
N SER A 205 29.41 24.69 3.95
CA SER A 205 28.47 23.68 3.43
C SER A 205 27.08 23.73 4.06
N ALA A 206 26.89 24.42 5.20
CA ALA A 206 25.65 24.48 5.96
C ALA A 206 24.44 24.87 5.10
N LYS A 207 24.59 25.81 4.18
CA LYS A 207 23.52 26.25 3.26
C LYS A 207 23.09 25.18 2.26
N TRP A 208 23.92 24.16 2.04
CA TRP A 208 23.66 23.05 1.14
C TRP A 208 23.14 21.79 1.85
N ILE A 209 23.01 21.83 3.16
CA ILE A 209 22.51 20.70 3.94
C ILE A 209 21.03 20.91 4.23
N LYS A 210 20.23 19.90 3.89
CA LYS A 210 18.80 19.83 4.24
C LYS A 210 18.48 18.56 5.00
N ARG A 211 17.45 18.62 5.84
CA ARG A 211 16.94 17.42 6.52
C ARG A 211 16.34 16.47 5.47
N MET A 212 16.75 15.21 5.49
CA MET A 212 16.26 14.18 4.56
C MET A 212 15.22 13.32 5.28
N VAL A 213 13.99 13.23 4.76
CA VAL A 213 12.86 12.63 5.46
C VAL A 213 12.26 11.49 4.64
N GLY A 214 12.45 10.26 5.12
CA GLY A 214 11.69 9.06 4.73
C GLY A 214 10.67 8.69 5.80
N ALA A 215 10.05 7.52 5.67
CA ALA A 215 9.02 7.07 6.62
C ALA A 215 9.52 6.96 8.06
N LYS A 216 10.75 6.46 8.23
CA LYS A 216 11.35 6.29 9.56
C LYS A 216 11.62 7.63 10.24
N GLU A 217 12.22 8.57 9.53
CA GLU A 217 12.53 9.92 10.02
C GLU A 217 11.24 10.66 10.37
N PHE A 218 10.22 10.54 9.54
CA PHE A 218 8.92 11.18 9.78
C PHE A 218 8.17 10.58 10.98
N ILE A 219 8.06 9.24 11.05
CA ILE A 219 7.25 8.56 12.07
C ILE A 219 7.94 8.58 13.44
N GLN A 220 9.27 8.38 13.48
CA GLN A 220 10.05 8.26 14.71
C GLN A 220 10.78 9.55 15.11
N ASN A 221 10.52 10.65 14.41
CA ASN A 221 11.20 11.94 14.60
C ASN A 221 12.73 11.82 14.62
N LYS A 222 13.30 10.95 13.76
CA LYS A 222 14.74 10.78 13.64
C LYS A 222 15.34 11.82 12.70
N GLU A 223 16.53 12.24 13.01
CA GLU A 223 17.28 13.16 12.17
C GLU A 223 18.15 12.41 11.17
N ARG A 224 18.17 12.92 9.96
CA ARG A 224 19.05 12.52 8.87
C ARG A 224 19.12 13.66 7.88
N TYR A 225 20.26 13.87 7.32
CA TYR A 225 20.52 15.01 6.45
C TYR A 225 21.07 14.57 5.09
N CYS A 226 21.10 15.48 4.14
CA CYS A 226 21.76 15.29 2.85
C CYS A 226 22.37 16.58 2.34
N LEU A 227 23.38 16.44 1.50
CA LEU A 227 23.89 17.50 0.65
C LEU A 227 22.88 17.71 -0.49
N TRP A 228 22.14 18.81 -0.44
CA TRP A 228 21.18 19.22 -1.47
C TRP A 228 21.84 20.27 -2.37
N LEU A 229 22.59 19.77 -3.36
CA LEU A 229 23.51 20.59 -4.18
C LEU A 229 22.86 21.11 -5.47
N VAL A 230 21.52 21.19 -5.52
CA VAL A 230 20.80 21.75 -6.67
C VAL A 230 21.16 23.22 -6.84
N GLY A 231 21.69 23.57 -8.00
CA GLY A 231 22.11 24.94 -8.31
C GLY A 231 23.54 25.33 -7.83
N ILE A 232 24.29 24.40 -7.23
CA ILE A 232 25.68 24.68 -6.83
C ILE A 232 26.55 25.00 -8.04
N THR A 233 27.34 26.05 -7.92
CA THR A 233 28.33 26.42 -8.97
C THR A 233 29.61 25.60 -8.83
N PRO A 234 30.35 25.36 -9.94
CA PRO A 234 31.64 24.67 -9.86
C PRO A 234 32.67 25.41 -8.96
N LYS A 235 32.57 26.72 -8.84
CA LYS A 235 33.44 27.53 -7.96
C LYS A 235 33.12 27.24 -6.50
N GLU A 236 31.84 27.24 -6.12
CA GLU A 236 31.41 26.94 -4.77
C GLU A 236 31.76 25.49 -4.39
N LEU A 237 31.52 24.52 -5.29
CA LEU A 237 31.84 23.12 -5.01
C LEU A 237 33.36 22.95 -4.74
N ARG A 238 34.22 23.58 -5.53
CA ARG A 238 35.68 23.52 -5.33
C ARG A 238 36.17 24.24 -4.06
N SER A 239 35.39 25.19 -3.53
CA SER A 239 35.72 25.84 -2.25
C SER A 239 35.42 24.99 -1.04
N MET A 240 34.72 23.83 -1.20
CA MET A 240 34.35 22.88 -0.14
C MET A 240 34.99 21.51 -0.41
N PRO A 241 36.28 21.28 -0.06
CA PRO A 241 36.96 20.02 -0.39
C PRO A 241 36.31 18.76 0.09
N ILE A 242 35.70 18.77 1.30
CA ILE A 242 35.02 17.64 1.88
C ILE A 242 33.76 17.31 1.09
N VAL A 243 33.01 18.32 0.64
CA VAL A 243 31.81 18.14 -0.19
C VAL A 243 32.22 17.63 -1.59
N LEU A 244 33.30 18.17 -2.17
CA LEU A 244 33.82 17.72 -3.44
C LEU A 244 34.26 16.26 -3.40
N ASP A 245 34.96 15.81 -2.37
CA ASP A 245 35.33 14.39 -2.17
C ASP A 245 34.11 13.47 -2.14
N ARG A 246 33.08 13.87 -1.42
CA ARG A 246 31.79 13.08 -1.39
C ARG A 246 31.14 13.03 -2.77
N VAL A 247 31.15 14.09 -3.54
CA VAL A 247 30.60 14.13 -4.90
C VAL A 247 31.40 13.23 -5.85
N GLU A 248 32.72 13.22 -5.75
CA GLU A 248 33.60 12.36 -6.55
C GLU A 248 33.38 10.90 -6.22
N LYS A 249 33.30 10.53 -4.93
CA LYS A 249 32.96 9.18 -4.49
C LYS A 249 31.54 8.75 -4.95
N CYS A 250 30.59 9.66 -4.95
CA CYS A 250 29.26 9.40 -5.50
C CYS A 250 29.32 9.07 -7.00
N ARG A 251 30.11 9.82 -7.77
CA ARG A 251 30.34 9.56 -9.20
C ARG A 251 30.97 8.19 -9.44
N GLU A 252 32.05 7.89 -8.73
CA GLU A 252 32.73 6.60 -8.82
C GLU A 252 31.81 5.42 -8.50
N ALA A 253 31.04 5.52 -7.39
CA ALA A 253 30.07 4.49 -7.00
C ALA A 253 28.99 4.27 -8.07
N ARG A 254 28.51 5.33 -8.70
CA ARG A 254 27.55 5.25 -9.81
C ARG A 254 28.15 4.57 -11.06
N ILE A 255 29.41 4.83 -11.37
CA ILE A 255 30.14 4.17 -12.47
C ILE A 255 30.32 2.68 -12.15
N ASN A 256 30.79 2.35 -10.95
CA ASN A 256 31.08 0.98 -10.52
C ASN A 256 29.81 0.10 -10.44
N ALA A 257 28.63 0.68 -10.17
CA ALA A 257 27.36 -0.04 -10.17
C ALA A 257 26.97 -0.57 -11.56
N ASN A 258 27.53 -0.02 -12.62
CA ASN A 258 27.43 -0.47 -14.01
C ASN A 258 25.98 -0.73 -14.51
N THR A 259 25.01 0.01 -13.98
CA THR A 259 23.64 -0.03 -14.49
C THR A 259 23.42 1.15 -15.45
N SER A 260 22.57 0.98 -16.44
CA SER A 260 22.23 2.05 -17.40
C SER A 260 21.76 3.35 -16.72
N GLU A 261 21.03 3.23 -15.61
CA GLU A 261 20.54 4.37 -14.82
C GLU A 261 21.70 5.04 -14.04
N SER A 262 22.50 4.26 -13.33
CA SER A 262 23.62 4.79 -12.53
C SER A 262 24.66 5.47 -13.40
N LEU A 263 24.99 4.92 -14.58
CA LEU A 263 25.92 5.53 -15.53
C LEU A 263 25.43 6.90 -16.03
N LYS A 264 24.11 7.06 -16.28
CA LYS A 264 23.55 8.37 -16.63
C LYS A 264 23.69 9.38 -15.48
N LEU A 265 23.39 8.94 -14.25
CA LEU A 265 23.48 9.78 -13.05
C LEU A 265 24.93 10.12 -12.67
N ALA A 266 25.93 9.35 -13.11
CA ALA A 266 27.34 9.67 -12.91
C ALA A 266 27.78 10.98 -13.59
N ASN A 267 27.03 11.45 -14.59
CA ASN A 267 27.27 12.75 -15.24
C ASN A 267 26.77 13.94 -14.41
N THR A 268 25.91 13.70 -13.42
CA THR A 268 25.37 14.72 -12.52
C THR A 268 25.54 14.28 -11.05
N PRO A 269 26.78 14.08 -10.57
CA PRO A 269 27.04 13.45 -9.27
C PRO A 269 26.60 14.30 -8.07
N THR A 270 26.35 15.59 -8.27
CA THR A 270 25.82 16.52 -7.27
C THR A 270 24.30 16.38 -7.06
N LEU A 271 23.59 15.68 -7.94
CA LEU A 271 22.14 15.63 -7.93
C LEU A 271 21.61 14.24 -7.54
N PHE A 272 20.48 14.21 -6.85
CA PHE A 272 19.66 13.02 -6.72
C PHE A 272 19.05 12.68 -8.09
N ARG A 273 18.42 11.52 -8.20
CA ARG A 273 17.72 11.14 -9.43
C ARG A 273 16.59 12.12 -9.78
N GLU A 274 15.77 12.46 -8.79
CA GLU A 274 14.77 13.52 -8.86
C GLU A 274 15.23 14.71 -7.98
N GLN A 275 14.74 15.92 -8.30
CA GLN A 275 15.03 17.14 -7.54
C GLN A 275 13.74 17.77 -7.02
N LEU A 276 12.94 16.96 -6.30
CA LEU A 276 11.66 17.41 -5.73
C LEU A 276 11.89 18.08 -4.38
N ASN A 277 11.52 19.35 -4.28
CA ASN A 277 11.58 20.13 -3.05
C ASN A 277 10.42 21.14 -3.03
N PRO A 278 9.16 20.69 -2.88
CA PRO A 278 7.99 21.57 -2.87
C PRO A 278 7.98 22.48 -1.65
N ASP A 279 7.46 23.70 -1.79
CA ASP A 279 7.34 24.67 -0.70
C ASP A 279 6.52 24.15 0.47
N LYS A 280 5.47 23.39 0.15
CA LYS A 280 4.62 22.69 1.13
C LYS A 280 4.07 21.41 0.54
N TYR A 281 4.09 20.35 1.32
CA TYR A 281 3.54 19.06 0.88
C TYR A 281 3.03 18.21 2.04
N LEU A 282 2.10 17.34 1.73
CA LEU A 282 1.67 16.29 2.64
C LEU A 282 2.55 15.06 2.41
N ILE A 283 3.09 14.47 3.48
CA ILE A 283 3.88 13.24 3.44
C ILE A 283 3.08 12.06 3.97
N ILE A 284 3.09 10.96 3.23
CA ILE A 284 2.38 9.73 3.54
C ILE A 284 3.38 8.57 3.57
N PRO A 285 3.58 7.89 4.71
CA PRO A 285 4.40 6.67 4.80
C PRO A 285 3.83 5.55 3.93
N CYS A 286 4.68 4.93 3.09
CA CYS A 286 4.27 3.80 2.26
C CYS A 286 3.94 2.54 3.06
N VAL A 287 4.47 2.40 4.28
CA VAL A 287 4.22 1.25 5.15
C VAL A 287 3.77 1.75 6.51
N SER A 288 2.64 1.21 7.00
CA SER A 288 2.13 1.47 8.33
C SER A 288 1.75 0.17 9.04
N SER A 289 1.95 0.14 10.36
CA SER A 289 1.56 -1.01 11.19
C SER A 289 0.04 -1.23 11.12
N GLU A 290 -0.36 -2.48 11.08
CA GLU A 290 -1.76 -2.93 11.17
C GLU A 290 -2.42 -2.55 12.50
N ARG A 291 -1.61 -2.33 13.55
CA ARG A 291 -2.10 -1.90 14.87
C ARG A 291 -2.53 -0.44 14.91
N ARG A 292 -2.11 0.38 13.93
CA ARG A 292 -2.49 1.78 13.88
C ARG A 292 -3.88 1.95 13.27
N LYS A 293 -4.76 2.57 14.03
CA LYS A 293 -6.09 2.94 13.52
C LYS A 293 -6.00 3.95 12.38
N TYR A 294 -5.04 4.87 12.45
CA TYR A 294 -4.78 5.89 11.44
C TYR A 294 -3.31 5.83 10.99
N VAL A 295 -3.07 5.94 9.71
CA VAL A 295 -1.72 6.14 9.17
C VAL A 295 -1.23 7.54 9.57
N PRO A 296 -0.07 7.68 10.21
CA PRO A 296 0.50 8.99 10.48
C PRO A 296 0.81 9.71 9.17
N ILE A 297 0.08 10.77 8.87
CA ILE A 297 0.24 11.65 7.71
C ILE A 297 0.49 13.05 8.24
N GLY A 298 1.25 13.90 7.57
CA GLY A 298 1.49 15.26 8.03
C GLY A 298 2.06 16.18 6.98
N PHE A 299 2.18 17.45 7.32
CA PHE A 299 2.76 18.47 6.44
C PHE A 299 4.25 18.64 6.70
N LEU A 300 4.98 18.84 5.64
CA LEU A 300 6.37 19.29 5.63
C LEU A 300 6.53 20.43 4.60
N ASP A 301 7.70 21.08 4.63
CA ASP A 301 8.05 22.23 3.80
C ASP A 301 9.38 22.02 3.05
N ASP A 302 9.81 23.06 2.34
CA ASP A 302 11.04 23.08 1.54
C ASP A 302 12.33 22.94 2.36
N LYS A 303 12.28 23.01 3.70
CA LYS A 303 13.44 22.72 4.57
C LYS A 303 13.75 21.23 4.65
N THR A 304 12.84 20.39 4.15
CA THR A 304 12.97 18.94 4.16
C THR A 304 12.94 18.36 2.76
N ILE A 305 13.79 17.36 2.52
CA ILE A 305 13.84 16.61 1.25
C ILE A 305 13.14 15.27 1.44
N PRO A 306 11.96 15.05 0.83
CA PRO A 306 11.27 13.77 0.93
C PRO A 306 12.00 12.69 0.14
N VAL A 307 12.16 11.50 0.73
CA VAL A 307 12.84 10.36 0.09
C VAL A 307 12.05 9.07 0.19
N MET A 308 12.54 8.03 -0.48
CA MET A 308 11.90 6.70 -0.58
C MET A 308 11.37 6.19 0.77
N GLY A 309 10.29 5.40 0.69
CA GLY A 309 9.52 4.91 1.83
C GLY A 309 8.30 5.77 2.15
N THR A 310 8.14 6.88 1.42
CA THR A 310 7.00 7.79 1.52
C THR A 310 6.38 8.07 0.15
N LEU A 311 5.23 8.71 0.15
CA LEU A 311 4.60 9.39 -0.98
C LEU A 311 4.35 10.83 -0.57
N ILE A 312 4.23 11.74 -1.53
CA ILE A 312 3.95 13.15 -1.25
C ILE A 312 2.79 13.67 -2.11
N VAL A 313 2.03 14.60 -1.53
CA VAL A 313 1.03 15.39 -2.26
C VAL A 313 1.46 16.87 -2.15
N PRO A 314 2.07 17.44 -3.19
CA PRO A 314 2.42 18.85 -3.22
C PRO A 314 1.18 19.74 -3.07
N ASP A 315 1.33 20.89 -2.43
CA ASP A 315 0.29 21.91 -2.25
C ASP A 315 -1.02 21.40 -1.61
N ALA A 316 -0.94 20.30 -0.84
CA ALA A 316 -2.08 19.75 -0.14
C ALA A 316 -2.64 20.73 0.89
N THR A 317 -3.97 20.74 1.02
CA THR A 317 -4.72 21.60 1.95
C THR A 317 -5.09 20.82 3.22
N LEU A 318 -5.60 21.51 4.22
CA LEU A 318 -6.19 20.89 5.41
C LEU A 318 -7.39 19.99 5.06
N TYR A 319 -8.15 20.33 4.03
CA TYR A 319 -9.19 19.45 3.51
C TYR A 319 -8.63 18.12 3.01
N ASP A 320 -7.57 18.17 2.17
CA ASP A 320 -6.92 16.96 1.65
C ASP A 320 -6.40 16.09 2.81
N PHE A 321 -5.76 16.72 3.80
CA PHE A 321 -5.29 16.03 5.01
C PHE A 321 -6.45 15.42 5.81
N GLY A 322 -7.54 16.16 6.01
CA GLY A 322 -8.71 15.70 6.75
C GLY A 322 -9.35 14.46 6.11
N ILE A 323 -9.51 14.46 4.78
CA ILE A 323 -10.01 13.29 4.04
C ILE A 323 -9.06 12.10 4.19
N LEU A 324 -7.76 12.29 3.89
CA LEU A 324 -6.78 11.20 3.86
C LEU A 324 -6.48 10.58 5.22
N THR A 325 -6.71 11.31 6.31
CA THR A 325 -6.52 10.80 7.67
C THR A 325 -7.81 10.31 8.34
N SER A 326 -8.96 10.36 7.64
CA SER A 326 -10.26 9.92 8.17
C SER A 326 -10.42 8.40 8.21
N ASN A 327 -11.33 7.93 9.06
CA ASN A 327 -11.73 6.53 9.10
C ASN A 327 -12.28 6.01 7.77
N VAL A 328 -12.90 6.86 6.96
CA VAL A 328 -13.43 6.52 5.63
C VAL A 328 -12.28 6.13 4.69
N HIS A 329 -11.24 6.98 4.61
CA HIS A 329 -10.06 6.65 3.81
C HIS A 329 -9.26 5.48 4.39
N MET A 330 -9.19 5.37 5.73
CA MET A 330 -8.52 4.23 6.38
C MET A 330 -9.24 2.91 6.10
N ALA A 331 -10.57 2.88 6.08
CA ALA A 331 -11.36 1.70 5.73
C ALA A 331 -11.09 1.26 4.28
N TRP A 332 -11.09 2.20 3.33
CA TRP A 332 -10.70 1.96 1.94
C TRP A 332 -9.28 1.40 1.86
N MET A 333 -8.31 2.10 2.46
CA MET A 333 -6.90 1.71 2.43
C MET A 333 -6.69 0.30 3.02
N ARG A 334 -7.29 -0.01 4.17
CA ARG A 334 -7.20 -1.33 4.79
C ARG A 334 -7.71 -2.45 3.89
N THR A 335 -8.71 -2.16 3.08
CA THR A 335 -9.35 -3.13 2.17
C THR A 335 -8.56 -3.32 0.89
N VAL A 336 -8.16 -2.24 0.20
CA VAL A 336 -7.61 -2.33 -1.16
C VAL A 336 -6.09 -2.37 -1.20
N ALA A 337 -5.39 -1.94 -0.13
CA ALA A 337 -3.94 -1.93 -0.10
C ALA A 337 -3.34 -3.33 -0.12
N GLY A 338 -2.19 -3.46 -0.75
CA GLY A 338 -1.32 -4.61 -0.52
C GLY A 338 -0.76 -4.62 0.91
N ARG A 339 -0.12 -5.71 1.27
CA ARG A 339 0.53 -5.86 2.57
C ARG A 339 2.02 -6.16 2.41
N LEU A 340 2.77 -5.82 3.45
CA LEU A 340 4.13 -6.29 3.68
C LEU A 340 4.08 -7.01 5.04
N GLU A 341 4.00 -8.35 5.02
CA GLU A 341 3.56 -9.17 6.14
C GLU A 341 2.11 -8.78 6.52
N MET A 342 1.85 -8.25 7.73
CA MET A 342 0.55 -7.69 8.11
C MET A 342 0.45 -6.18 7.90
N ARG A 343 1.56 -5.47 7.79
CA ARG A 343 1.64 -4.02 7.65
C ARG A 343 1.01 -3.57 6.34
N TYR A 344 0.20 -2.54 6.38
CA TYR A 344 -0.41 -1.95 5.19
C TYR A 344 0.65 -1.33 4.29
N ARG A 345 0.60 -1.65 2.99
CA ARG A 345 1.44 -1.06 1.97
C ARG A 345 0.63 -0.08 1.14
N TYR A 346 0.68 1.18 1.52
CA TYR A 346 0.02 2.27 0.81
C TYR A 346 0.65 2.48 -0.57
N SER A 347 -0.15 2.65 -1.59
CA SER A 347 0.30 2.93 -2.97
C SER A 347 -0.59 3.98 -3.60
N ALA A 348 0.02 4.90 -4.35
CA ALA A 348 -0.72 5.90 -5.10
C ALA A 348 -1.65 5.24 -6.13
N GLN A 349 -1.16 4.23 -6.85
CA GLN A 349 -1.87 3.62 -7.97
C GLN A 349 -3.10 2.80 -7.56
N ILE A 350 -3.05 2.12 -6.40
CA ILE A 350 -4.16 1.27 -5.93
C ILE A 350 -5.04 1.99 -4.92
N VAL A 351 -4.43 2.66 -3.94
CA VAL A 351 -5.18 3.26 -2.82
C VAL A 351 -5.68 4.66 -3.18
N TYR A 352 -4.77 5.57 -3.48
CA TYR A 352 -5.10 6.99 -3.62
C TYR A 352 -5.84 7.31 -4.91
N ASN A 353 -5.34 6.85 -6.06
CA ASN A 353 -5.88 7.19 -7.36
C ASN A 353 -7.25 6.55 -7.64
N ASN A 354 -7.60 5.50 -6.90
CA ASN A 354 -8.89 4.83 -6.98
C ASN A 354 -9.86 5.23 -5.86
N PHE A 355 -9.44 6.10 -4.95
CA PHE A 355 -10.30 6.53 -3.86
C PHE A 355 -11.39 7.49 -4.39
N PRO A 356 -12.67 7.19 -4.16
CA PRO A 356 -13.76 8.06 -4.58
C PRO A 356 -13.93 9.19 -3.55
N TRP A 357 -13.41 10.38 -3.87
CA TRP A 357 -13.53 11.56 -3.03
C TRP A 357 -14.98 12.06 -2.98
N PRO A 358 -15.44 12.65 -1.86
CA PRO A 358 -16.80 13.14 -1.75
C PRO A 358 -17.00 14.42 -2.56
N LYS A 359 -18.19 14.59 -3.12
CA LYS A 359 -18.64 15.86 -3.65
C LYS A 359 -19.12 16.71 -2.47
N VAL A 360 -18.39 17.76 -2.11
CA VAL A 360 -18.64 18.57 -0.92
C VAL A 360 -19.07 20.00 -1.24
N THR A 361 -19.89 20.59 -0.38
CA THR A 361 -20.12 22.03 -0.34
C THR A 361 -18.95 22.75 0.32
N GLU A 362 -18.81 24.08 0.10
CA GLU A 362 -17.76 24.86 0.77
C GLU A 362 -17.88 24.78 2.31
N ALA A 363 -19.10 24.78 2.86
CA ALA A 363 -19.31 24.62 4.30
C ALA A 363 -18.81 23.27 4.84
N GLN A 364 -19.02 22.19 4.09
CA GLN A 364 -18.49 20.86 4.46
C GLN A 364 -16.96 20.82 4.37
N LYS A 365 -16.38 21.45 3.34
CA LYS A 365 -14.93 21.55 3.16
C LYS A 365 -14.28 22.35 4.28
N GLU A 366 -14.90 23.47 4.68
CA GLU A 366 -14.43 24.27 5.82
C GLU A 366 -14.52 23.48 7.12
N LYS A 367 -15.65 22.77 7.37
CA LYS A 367 -15.82 21.90 8.54
C LYS A 367 -14.74 20.85 8.65
N ILE A 368 -14.45 20.14 7.54
CA ILE A 368 -13.38 19.14 7.49
C ILE A 368 -12.02 19.79 7.73
N SER A 369 -11.74 20.92 7.11
CA SER A 369 -10.47 21.65 7.31
C SER A 369 -10.28 22.06 8.77
N LYS A 370 -11.33 22.51 9.45
CA LYS A 370 -11.31 22.88 10.89
C LYS A 370 -11.03 21.65 11.77
N THR A 371 -11.70 20.52 11.53
CA THR A 371 -11.45 19.30 12.30
C THR A 371 -10.08 18.69 12.00
N ALA A 372 -9.59 18.83 10.78
CA ALA A 372 -8.24 18.45 10.37
C ALA A 372 -7.16 19.29 11.10
N GLN A 373 -7.37 20.62 11.23
CA GLN A 373 -6.49 21.48 12.01
C GLN A 373 -6.44 21.04 13.47
N ALA A 374 -7.57 20.70 14.08
CA ALA A 374 -7.62 20.22 15.46
C ALA A 374 -6.78 18.96 15.71
N ILE A 375 -6.58 18.09 14.69
CA ILE A 375 -5.67 16.94 14.78
C ILE A 375 -4.22 17.43 14.91
N LEU A 376 -3.83 18.42 14.10
CA LEU A 376 -2.47 18.98 14.15
C LEU A 376 -2.22 19.71 15.48
N ASP A 377 -3.21 20.46 15.97
CA ASP A 377 -3.15 21.16 17.25
C ASP A 377 -3.02 20.16 18.41
N ALA A 378 -3.77 19.05 18.38
CA ALA A 378 -3.65 18.00 19.38
C ALA A 378 -2.28 17.32 19.37
N ARG A 379 -1.65 17.13 18.20
CA ARG A 379 -0.26 16.63 18.11
C ARG A 379 0.73 17.62 18.71
N ALA A 380 0.53 18.90 18.50
CA ALA A 380 1.41 19.97 18.97
C ALA A 380 1.46 20.09 20.51
N LEU A 381 0.48 19.51 21.23
CA LEU A 381 0.51 19.41 22.70
C LEU A 381 1.61 18.45 23.20
N TYR A 382 2.17 17.63 22.34
CA TYR A 382 3.17 16.59 22.70
C TYR A 382 4.44 16.69 21.83
N PRO A 383 5.18 17.80 21.91
CA PRO A 383 6.31 18.08 21.02
C PRO A 383 7.47 17.08 21.15
N GLU A 384 7.64 16.46 22.32
CA GLU A 384 8.69 15.47 22.59
C GLU A 384 8.30 14.05 22.14
N SER A 385 7.04 13.81 21.79
CA SER A 385 6.56 12.50 21.37
C SER A 385 6.70 12.31 19.87
N SER A 386 7.16 11.14 19.46
CA SER A 386 7.17 10.78 18.04
C SER A 386 5.74 10.46 17.54
N LEU A 387 5.53 10.53 16.23
CA LEU A 387 4.27 10.04 15.65
C LEU A 387 4.09 8.53 15.87
N ALA A 388 5.18 7.77 16.07
CA ALA A 388 5.10 6.36 16.44
C ALA A 388 4.38 6.18 17.77
N ASP A 389 4.70 7.01 18.76
CA ASP A 389 4.11 6.97 20.10
C ASP A 389 2.69 7.52 20.10
N LEU A 390 2.46 8.67 19.43
CA LEU A 390 1.15 9.31 19.34
C LEU A 390 0.10 8.46 18.61
N TYR A 391 0.51 7.56 17.72
CA TYR A 391 -0.38 6.72 16.91
C TYR A 391 -0.34 5.24 17.28
N ASP A 392 0.30 4.88 18.38
CA ASP A 392 0.11 3.56 18.98
C ASP A 392 -1.25 3.52 19.71
N GLU A 393 -1.98 2.43 19.57
CA GLU A 393 -3.34 2.32 20.11
C GLU A 393 -3.38 2.43 21.63
N LEU A 394 -2.33 1.97 22.32
CA LEU A 394 -2.23 1.97 23.77
C LEU A 394 -1.84 3.35 24.33
N THR A 395 -1.03 4.11 23.57
CA THR A 395 -0.44 5.37 24.06
C THR A 395 -1.03 6.63 23.42
N MET A 396 -1.95 6.49 22.46
CA MET A 396 -2.59 7.61 21.78
C MET A 396 -3.32 8.54 22.76
N PRO A 397 -2.92 9.83 22.87
CA PRO A 397 -3.54 10.79 23.76
C PRO A 397 -5.05 10.96 23.50
N VAL A 398 -5.78 11.26 24.58
CA VAL A 398 -7.25 11.42 24.52
C VAL A 398 -7.65 12.58 23.61
N GLU A 399 -6.90 13.68 23.63
CA GLU A 399 -7.12 14.88 22.80
C GLU A 399 -6.96 14.54 21.33
N LEU A 400 -5.91 13.81 20.97
CA LEU A 400 -5.65 13.38 19.61
C LEU A 400 -6.73 12.39 19.12
N ARG A 401 -7.14 11.46 19.97
CA ARG A 401 -8.23 10.51 19.68
C ARG A 401 -9.55 11.24 19.43
N ARG A 402 -9.88 12.23 20.26
CA ARG A 402 -11.10 13.05 20.11
C ARG A 402 -11.07 13.89 18.84
N ALA A 403 -9.93 14.49 18.51
CA ALA A 403 -9.76 15.25 17.28
C ALA A 403 -9.97 14.37 16.03
N HIS A 404 -9.39 13.18 16.00
CA HIS A 404 -9.64 12.22 14.93
C HIS A 404 -11.11 11.80 14.83
N GLN A 405 -11.78 11.51 15.95
CA GLN A 405 -13.20 11.15 15.95
C GLN A 405 -14.10 12.29 15.45
N ALA A 406 -13.74 13.55 15.75
CA ALA A 406 -14.45 14.72 15.22
C ALA A 406 -14.27 14.85 13.70
N ASN A 407 -13.05 14.65 13.21
CA ASN A 407 -12.75 14.62 11.77
C ASN A 407 -13.47 13.47 11.06
N ASP A 408 -13.47 12.28 11.63
CA ASP A 408 -14.18 11.11 11.10
C ASP A 408 -15.67 11.42 10.88
N LYS A 409 -16.33 12.03 11.90
CA LYS A 409 -17.74 12.43 11.80
C LYS A 409 -17.97 13.45 10.69
N ALA A 410 -17.10 14.47 10.58
CA ALA A 410 -17.21 15.50 9.54
C ALA A 410 -17.08 14.90 8.14
N VAL A 411 -16.15 13.98 7.95
CA VAL A 411 -15.95 13.28 6.67
C VAL A 411 -17.11 12.32 6.38
N MET A 412 -17.54 11.51 7.35
CA MET A 412 -18.69 10.61 7.16
C MET A 412 -19.98 11.37 6.82
N GLU A 413 -20.20 12.55 7.42
CA GLU A 413 -21.30 13.43 7.05
C GLU A 413 -21.21 13.91 5.60
N ALA A 414 -20.00 14.28 5.15
CA ALA A 414 -19.78 14.73 3.79
C ALA A 414 -20.06 13.63 2.73
N TYR A 415 -19.82 12.37 3.09
CA TYR A 415 -20.18 11.22 2.27
C TYR A 415 -21.64 10.76 2.42
N GLY A 416 -22.40 11.28 3.39
CA GLY A 416 -23.72 10.77 3.71
C GLY A 416 -23.73 9.36 4.31
N MET A 417 -22.64 8.94 4.98
CA MET A 417 -22.44 7.59 5.52
C MET A 417 -23.23 7.34 6.80
N THR A 418 -24.54 7.41 6.69
CA THR A 418 -25.47 7.14 7.81
C THR A 418 -26.61 6.26 7.36
N LYS A 419 -27.19 5.52 8.29
CA LYS A 419 -28.40 4.71 8.10
C LYS A 419 -29.38 4.93 9.25
N VAL A 420 -30.63 4.56 9.05
CA VAL A 420 -31.65 4.58 10.10
C VAL A 420 -31.83 3.14 10.61
N VAL A 421 -31.64 2.95 11.92
CA VAL A 421 -31.87 1.67 12.61
C VAL A 421 -32.82 1.97 13.77
N ASP A 422 -33.95 1.29 13.82
CA ASP A 422 -35.00 1.48 14.84
C ASP A 422 -35.43 2.96 15.00
N GLY A 423 -35.57 3.68 13.87
CA GLY A 423 -35.94 5.07 13.83
C GLY A 423 -34.83 6.06 14.25
N LYS A 424 -33.65 5.58 14.59
CA LYS A 424 -32.48 6.41 14.96
C LYS A 424 -31.44 6.45 13.85
N LYS A 425 -30.92 7.64 13.58
CA LYS A 425 -29.79 7.85 12.65
C LYS A 425 -28.49 7.33 13.28
N THR A 426 -27.83 6.38 12.64
CA THR A 426 -26.57 5.79 13.06
C THR A 426 -25.54 5.88 11.94
N TRP A 427 -24.26 5.81 12.30
CA TRP A 427 -23.17 5.76 11.33
C TRP A 427 -23.08 4.37 10.69
N LEU A 428 -22.62 4.33 9.44
CA LEU A 428 -22.25 3.07 8.80
C LEU A 428 -21.07 2.43 9.55
N THR A 429 -21.09 1.11 9.61
CA THR A 429 -19.93 0.31 10.05
C THR A 429 -18.79 0.41 9.01
N GLU A 430 -17.58 -0.04 9.36
CA GLU A 430 -16.46 -0.07 8.42
C GLU A 430 -16.78 -0.88 7.15
N SER A 431 -17.40 -2.05 7.30
CA SER A 431 -17.77 -2.90 6.16
C SER A 431 -18.81 -2.23 5.25
N GLU A 432 -19.82 -1.58 5.83
CA GLU A 432 -20.83 -0.83 5.06
C GLU A 432 -20.22 0.41 4.39
N THR A 433 -19.29 1.08 5.05
CA THR A 433 -18.51 2.20 4.47
C THR A 433 -17.74 1.74 3.24
N VAL A 434 -17.05 0.62 3.32
CA VAL A 434 -16.31 0.05 2.18
C VAL A 434 -17.24 -0.36 1.05
N ALA A 435 -18.38 -1.00 1.36
CA ALA A 435 -19.37 -1.35 0.34
C ALA A 435 -19.87 -0.10 -0.41
N ARG A 436 -20.18 0.98 0.32
CA ARG A 436 -20.59 2.25 -0.31
C ARG A 436 -19.47 2.89 -1.15
N LEU A 437 -18.22 2.81 -0.69
CA LEU A 437 -17.06 3.31 -1.46
C LEU A 437 -16.85 2.50 -2.75
N PHE A 438 -17.11 1.21 -2.75
CA PHE A 438 -17.07 0.39 -3.97
C PHE A 438 -18.16 0.80 -4.97
N GLU A 439 -19.38 1.04 -4.51
CA GLU A 439 -20.46 1.58 -5.39
C GLU A 439 -20.03 2.91 -6.03
N MET A 440 -19.51 3.85 -5.23
CA MET A 440 -19.01 5.14 -5.72
C MET A 440 -17.82 5.00 -6.69
N TYR A 441 -16.95 4.02 -6.46
CA TYR A 441 -15.85 3.71 -7.37
C TYR A 441 -16.40 3.24 -8.73
N GLU A 442 -17.37 2.32 -8.75
CA GLU A 442 -17.99 1.86 -9.97
C GLU A 442 -18.69 2.99 -10.73
N GLU A 443 -19.49 3.81 -10.02
CA GLU A 443 -20.14 4.98 -10.60
C GLU A 443 -19.13 5.93 -11.27
N SER A 444 -17.96 6.08 -10.68
CA SER A 444 -16.89 6.97 -11.19
C SER A 444 -16.07 6.37 -12.34
N THR A 445 -16.13 5.06 -12.53
CA THR A 445 -15.27 4.36 -13.51
C THR A 445 -16.02 3.73 -14.68
N LYS A 446 -17.36 3.65 -14.61
CA LYS A 446 -18.21 3.15 -15.69
C LYS A 446 -18.56 4.23 -16.75
N ASN A 447 -18.15 5.51 -16.52
CA ASN A 447 -18.41 6.64 -17.43
C ASN A 447 -17.20 6.95 -18.32
#